data_b0a29f9f19d6137806df0117f1f2c9b8
#
_entry.id   b0a29f9f19d6137806df0117f1f2c9b8
#
_cell.length_a   1.000
_cell.length_b   1.000
_cell.length_c   1.000
_cell.angle_alpha   90.00
_cell.angle_beta   90.00
_cell.angle_gamma   90.00
#
_symmetry.space_group_name_H-M   'P 1'
#
loop_
_entity.id
_entity.type
_entity.pdbx_description
1 polymer ?
#
loop_
_entity_poly.entity_id
_entity_poly.type
_entity_poly.pdbx_seq_one_letter_code
_entity_poly.pdbx_strand_id
1 'polypeptide(L)'
;MEIVMKAIVMALAGLVFAAVPGMAKQVCIDSRNIVSSKSTDGKTMVFKMRDGSTLVNHLQGSCPDLKFNGFAWTLRSGDTMVCENAQTLRVIQSPEICTLGKFDPPVMPKPPISAPPAH
;
A
#
# COMPACT_ATOMS: atom_id res chain seq x y z
N MET A 1 3.61 -28.09 48.88
CA MET A 1 3.30 -26.74 48.94
C MET A 1 4.06 -25.92 48.02
N GLU A 2 5.31 -25.87 48.09
CA GLU A 2 6.05 -25.01 47.23
C GLU A 2 5.89 -25.36 45.79
N ILE A 3 5.64 -26.58 45.49
CA ILE A 3 5.50 -27.03 44.16
C ILE A 3 4.34 -26.37 43.45
N VAL A 4 3.30 -26.12 44.21
CA VAL A 4 2.12 -25.55 43.64
C VAL A 4 2.35 -24.11 43.20
N MET A 5 3.15 -23.40 43.92
CA MET A 5 3.38 -22.03 43.59
C MET A 5 4.16 -21.89 42.31
N LYS A 6 5.06 -22.82 42.07
CA LYS A 6 5.88 -22.71 40.89
C LYS A 6 5.05 -22.89 39.63
N ALA A 7 4.07 -23.76 39.75
CA ALA A 7 3.26 -24.01 38.58
C ALA A 7 2.45 -22.78 38.20
N ILE A 8 2.08 -21.99 39.13
CA ILE A 8 1.27 -20.83 38.87
C ILE A 8 2.06 -19.77 38.14
N VAL A 9 3.31 -19.65 38.51
CA VAL A 9 4.13 -18.61 37.91
C VAL A 9 4.36 -18.86 36.44
N MET A 10 4.45 -20.11 36.08
CA MET A 10 4.73 -20.40 34.68
C MET A 10 3.57 -20.08 33.77
N ALA A 11 2.40 -20.17 34.28
CA ALA A 11 1.24 -19.91 33.45
C ALA A 11 1.13 -18.49 32.99
N LEU A 12 1.72 -17.57 33.72
CA LEU A 12 1.60 -16.19 33.38
C LEU A 12 2.49 -15.77 32.23
N ALA A 13 3.58 -16.46 32.07
CA ALA A 13 4.54 -16.05 31.04
C ALA A 13 4.02 -16.21 29.63
N GLY A 14 3.14 -17.13 29.43
CA GLY A 14 2.68 -17.38 28.10
C GLY A 14 1.69 -16.38 27.53
N LEU A 15 1.14 -15.56 28.38
CA LEU A 15 0.13 -14.65 27.89
C LEU A 15 0.66 -13.41 27.21
N VAL A 16 1.88 -13.10 27.46
CA VAL A 16 2.43 -11.88 26.92
C VAL A 16 2.54 -11.84 25.41
N PHE A 17 2.78 -12.94 24.81
CA PHE A 17 2.98 -12.95 23.38
C PHE A 17 1.71 -12.89 22.55
N ALA A 18 0.61 -13.13 23.13
CA ALA A 18 -0.60 -13.12 22.36
C ALA A 18 -1.08 -11.73 22.02
N ALA A 19 -0.46 -10.74 22.56
CA ALA A 19 -0.96 -9.41 22.39
C ALA A 19 -0.49 -8.65 21.17
N VAL A 20 0.39 -9.19 20.41
CA VAL A 20 0.98 -8.41 19.36
C VAL A 20 0.49 -8.58 17.95
N PRO A 21 -0.48 -9.38 17.69
CA PRO A 21 -0.87 -9.63 16.34
C PRO A 21 -1.56 -8.43 15.82
N GLY A 22 -1.87 -8.12 14.92
CA GLY A 22 -2.68 -7.06 14.50
C GLY A 22 -1.98 -5.83 14.00
N MET A 23 -0.70 -5.83 14.05
CA MET A 23 0.00 -4.71 13.53
C MET A 23 0.16 -4.91 12.06
N ALA A 24 -0.76 -4.43 11.31
CA ALA A 24 -0.67 -4.55 9.87
C ALA A 24 0.49 -3.70 9.40
N LYS A 25 1.30 -4.22 8.53
CA LYS A 25 2.40 -3.46 7.99
C LYS A 25 1.87 -2.49 6.98
N GLN A 26 2.42 -1.29 6.99
CA GLN A 26 2.10 -0.30 6.01
C GLN A 26 2.64 -0.78 4.65
N VAL A 27 1.87 -0.65 3.62
CA VAL A 27 2.29 -1.04 2.28
C VAL A 27 3.04 0.12 1.64
N CYS A 28 4.26 -0.14 1.22
CA CYS A 28 5.08 0.85 0.53
C CYS A 28 5.54 0.27 -0.80
N ILE A 29 5.58 1.10 -1.82
CA ILE A 29 6.05 0.67 -3.14
C ILE A 29 7.16 1.59 -3.59
N ASP A 30 8.03 1.10 -4.46
CA ASP A 30 9.12 1.90 -4.99
C ASP A 30 8.59 2.67 -6.20
N SER A 31 8.64 3.98 -6.16
CA SER A 31 8.11 4.80 -7.23
C SER A 31 8.82 4.55 -8.57
N ARG A 32 10.03 4.05 -8.53
CA ARG A 32 10.77 3.74 -9.75
C ARG A 32 10.19 2.54 -10.49
N ASN A 33 9.41 1.72 -9.80
CA ASN A 33 8.81 0.54 -10.39
C ASN A 33 7.42 0.83 -10.96
N ILE A 34 6.97 2.06 -10.88
CA ILE A 34 5.68 2.46 -11.45
C ILE A 34 5.89 2.79 -12.91
N VAL A 35 5.20 2.08 -13.77
CA VAL A 35 5.25 2.33 -15.22
C VAL A 35 4.28 3.42 -15.60
N SER A 36 3.11 3.40 -15.03
CA SER A 36 2.10 4.43 -15.30
C SER A 36 1.16 4.60 -14.11
N SER A 37 0.58 5.77 -14.01
CA SER A 37 -0.36 6.09 -12.95
C SER A 37 -1.51 6.89 -13.54
N LYS A 38 -2.70 6.63 -13.10
CA LYS A 38 -3.88 7.28 -13.64
C LYS A 38 -4.98 7.36 -12.61
N SER A 39 -5.73 8.44 -12.63
CA SER A 39 -6.95 8.57 -11.83
C SER A 39 -8.07 9.00 -12.77
N THR A 40 -9.17 8.27 -12.77
CA THR A 40 -10.31 8.63 -13.62
C THR A 40 -11.41 9.31 -12.82
N ASP A 41 -11.42 9.15 -11.52
CA ASP A 41 -12.47 9.74 -10.68
C ASP A 41 -11.97 10.77 -9.67
N GLY A 42 -10.68 10.98 -9.59
CA GLY A 42 -10.11 11.90 -8.61
C GLY A 42 -10.12 11.37 -7.18
N LYS A 43 -10.49 10.12 -6.99
CA LYS A 43 -10.53 9.51 -5.66
C LYS A 43 -9.70 8.23 -5.60
N THR A 44 -9.42 7.64 -6.73
CA THR A 44 -8.73 6.38 -6.83
C THR A 44 -7.61 6.49 -7.83
N MET A 45 -6.44 5.99 -7.51
CA MET A 45 -5.33 5.94 -8.44
C MET A 45 -5.00 4.51 -8.79
N VAL A 46 -4.73 4.28 -10.07
CA VAL A 46 -4.34 2.97 -10.57
C VAL A 46 -2.90 3.05 -11.02
N PHE A 47 -2.06 2.19 -10.48
CA PHE A 47 -0.65 2.14 -10.82
C PHE A 47 -0.32 0.85 -11.54
N LYS A 48 0.33 0.95 -12.69
CA LYS A 48 0.83 -0.23 -13.38
C LYS A 48 2.30 -0.35 -13.03
N MET A 49 2.69 -1.51 -12.57
CA MET A 49 4.05 -1.75 -12.09
C MET A 49 4.87 -2.49 -13.14
N ARG A 50 6.20 -2.41 -13.01
CA ARG A 50 7.09 -3.05 -13.96
C ARG A 50 6.93 -4.56 -14.03
N ASP A 51 6.51 -5.19 -12.95
CA ASP A 51 6.32 -6.63 -12.91
C ASP A 51 4.98 -7.06 -13.54
N GLY A 52 4.22 -6.11 -14.06
CA GLY A 52 2.93 -6.38 -14.67
C GLY A 52 1.75 -6.32 -13.71
N SER A 53 2.01 -6.15 -12.42
CA SER A 53 0.90 -6.05 -11.47
C SER A 53 0.23 -4.69 -11.56
N THR A 54 -0.97 -4.62 -11.10
CA THR A 54 -1.74 -3.39 -11.02
C THR A 54 -2.09 -3.15 -9.56
N LEU A 55 -1.82 -1.94 -9.08
CA LEU A 55 -2.15 -1.57 -7.72
C LEU A 55 -3.19 -0.46 -7.76
N VAL A 56 -4.14 -0.52 -6.86
CA VAL A 56 -5.17 0.50 -6.75
C VAL A 56 -5.05 1.14 -5.38
N ASN A 57 -5.00 2.46 -5.34
CA ASN A 57 -4.94 3.20 -4.10
C ASN A 57 -6.18 4.07 -3.96
N HIS A 58 -6.81 4.00 -2.80
CA HIS A 58 -7.97 4.82 -2.50
C HIS A 58 -7.49 6.05 -1.76
N LEU A 59 -7.43 7.18 -2.46
CA LEU A 59 -6.90 8.41 -1.91
C LEU A 59 -7.66 8.85 -0.66
N GLN A 60 -6.97 9.57 0.19
CA GLN A 60 -7.63 10.19 1.34
C GLN A 60 -8.29 11.48 0.82
N GLY A 61 -9.56 11.48 0.71
CA GLY A 61 -10.29 12.64 0.21
C GLY A 61 -10.36 12.68 -1.31
N SER A 62 -10.76 13.80 -1.85
CA SER A 62 -10.97 13.97 -3.28
C SER A 62 -9.88 14.80 -3.90
N CYS A 63 -9.46 14.44 -5.09
CA CYS A 63 -8.40 15.12 -5.80
C CYS A 63 -8.80 15.29 -7.26
N PRO A 64 -9.80 16.13 -7.53
CA PRO A 64 -10.39 16.25 -8.86
C PRO A 64 -9.44 16.66 -9.97
N ASP A 65 -8.48 17.50 -9.70
CA ASP A 65 -7.56 17.95 -10.74
C ASP A 65 -6.66 16.82 -11.22
N LEU A 66 -6.53 15.77 -10.45
CA LEU A 66 -5.71 14.64 -10.81
C LEU A 66 -6.28 13.88 -12.02
N LYS A 67 -7.54 14.07 -12.32
CA LYS A 67 -8.16 13.43 -13.48
C LYS A 67 -7.59 13.96 -14.79
N PHE A 68 -7.13 15.19 -14.78
CA PHE A 68 -6.72 15.87 -15.99
C PHE A 68 -5.24 16.24 -16.04
N ASN A 69 -4.59 16.20 -14.92
CA ASN A 69 -3.21 16.64 -14.81
C ASN A 69 -2.31 15.56 -14.26
N GLY A 70 -1.05 15.65 -14.56
CA GLY A 70 -0.07 14.77 -13.96
C GLY A 70 0.21 15.21 -12.53
N PHE A 71 1.11 14.49 -11.87
CA PHE A 71 1.46 14.81 -10.51
C PHE A 71 2.94 14.52 -10.24
N ALA A 72 3.43 15.01 -9.14
CA ALA A 72 4.77 14.71 -8.67
C ALA A 72 4.69 14.28 -7.22
N TRP A 73 5.48 13.27 -6.87
CA TRP A 73 5.54 12.82 -5.49
C TRP A 73 6.31 13.85 -4.66
N THR A 74 5.88 14.07 -3.42
CA THR A 74 6.62 14.95 -2.52
C THR A 74 7.59 14.06 -1.72
N LEU A 75 8.65 13.64 -2.36
CA LEU A 75 9.63 12.79 -1.74
C LEU A 75 10.86 13.57 -1.31
N ARG A 76 11.52 13.07 -0.28
CA ARG A 76 12.77 13.68 0.13
C ARG A 76 13.85 13.27 -0.85
N SER A 77 14.90 14.07 -0.92
CA SER A 77 16.01 13.77 -1.80
C SER A 77 16.56 12.38 -1.51
N GLY A 78 16.69 11.59 -2.53
CA GLY A 78 17.21 10.24 -2.41
C GLY A 78 16.21 9.18 -2.01
N ASP A 79 15.00 9.57 -1.67
CA ASP A 79 13.98 8.62 -1.28
C ASP A 79 13.11 8.29 -2.50
N THR A 80 12.77 7.02 -2.67
CA THR A 80 11.93 6.59 -3.77
C THR A 80 10.70 5.82 -3.31
N MET A 81 10.58 5.56 -2.02
CA MET A 81 9.46 4.76 -1.52
C MET A 81 8.23 5.61 -1.26
N VAL A 82 7.10 5.17 -1.73
CA VAL A 82 5.82 5.82 -1.48
C VAL A 82 4.94 4.87 -0.68
N CYS A 83 4.41 5.34 0.41
CA CYS A 83 3.70 4.50 1.36
C CYS A 83 2.25 4.88 1.50
N GLU A 84 1.40 3.87 1.68
CA GLU A 84 -0.02 4.09 1.86
C GLU A 84 -0.27 4.91 3.11
N ASN A 85 -1.30 5.69 3.08
CA ASN A 85 -1.76 6.52 4.21
C ASN A 85 -0.73 7.56 4.69
N ALA A 86 0.31 7.78 3.94
CA ALA A 86 1.37 8.71 4.36
C ALA A 86 1.88 9.59 3.24
N GLN A 87 2.08 9.01 2.07
CA GLN A 87 2.72 9.75 0.98
C GLN A 87 1.80 10.77 0.35
N THR A 88 2.29 11.98 0.17
CA THR A 88 1.54 13.02 -0.52
C THR A 88 2.07 13.21 -1.93
N LEU A 89 1.25 13.79 -2.77
CA LEU A 89 1.62 14.14 -4.12
C LEU A 89 1.06 15.52 -4.44
N ARG A 90 1.67 16.19 -5.38
CA ARG A 90 1.24 17.50 -5.80
C ARG A 90 0.77 17.42 -7.23
N VAL A 91 -0.40 17.93 -7.51
CA VAL A 91 -0.94 17.94 -8.87
C VAL A 91 -0.23 19.05 -9.65
N ILE A 92 0.27 18.72 -10.82
CA ILE A 92 0.99 19.68 -11.65
C ILE A 92 0.04 20.74 -12.17
N GLN A 93 0.48 21.98 -12.09
CA GLN A 93 -0.31 23.13 -12.52
C GLN A 93 -1.59 23.34 -11.69
N SER A 94 -1.56 22.91 -10.45
CA SER A 94 -2.69 23.02 -9.55
C SER A 94 -2.14 23.23 -8.14
N PRO A 95 -2.83 23.92 -7.28
CA PRO A 95 -2.39 24.03 -5.89
C PRO A 95 -2.78 22.78 -5.08
N GLU A 96 -3.43 21.82 -5.72
CA GLU A 96 -3.94 20.66 -5.02
C GLU A 96 -2.84 19.71 -4.55
N ILE A 97 -2.92 19.32 -3.29
CA ILE A 97 -2.04 18.32 -2.71
C ILE A 97 -2.91 17.18 -2.24
N CYS A 98 -2.59 15.99 -2.64
CA CYS A 98 -3.38 14.82 -2.33
C CYS A 98 -2.56 13.82 -1.54
N THR A 99 -3.21 12.99 -0.75
CA THR A 99 -2.54 11.99 0.08
C THR A 99 -3.01 10.60 -0.33
N LEU A 100 -2.07 9.68 -0.45
CA LEU A 100 -2.43 8.30 -0.72
C LEU A 100 -3.20 7.76 0.48
N GLY A 101 -4.17 6.94 0.19
CA GLY A 101 -4.86 6.18 1.21
C GLY A 101 -4.39 4.75 1.15
N LYS A 102 -5.29 3.81 1.32
CA LYS A 102 -4.96 2.42 1.39
C LYS A 102 -4.85 1.79 0.03
N PHE A 103 -3.88 0.88 -0.12
CA PHE A 103 -3.77 0.08 -1.32
C PHE A 103 -4.66 -1.15 -1.22
N ASP A 104 -5.29 -1.50 -2.33
CA ASP A 104 -5.95 -2.78 -2.43
C ASP A 104 -4.87 -3.83 -2.70
N PRO A 105 -5.14 -5.10 -2.50
CA PRO A 105 -4.19 -6.15 -2.84
C PRO A 105 -3.85 -6.08 -4.32
N PRO A 106 -2.61 -6.35 -4.69
CA PRO A 106 -2.18 -6.23 -6.08
C PRO A 106 -2.88 -7.23 -6.98
N VAL A 107 -3.20 -6.80 -8.19
CA VAL A 107 -3.82 -7.65 -9.18
C VAL A 107 -2.76 -7.99 -10.22
N MET A 108 -2.42 -9.26 -10.30
CA MET A 108 -1.43 -9.70 -11.27
C MET A 108 -2.10 -10.02 -12.60
N PRO A 109 -1.41 -9.84 -13.70
CA PRO A 109 -1.98 -10.12 -14.99
C PRO A 109 -2.18 -11.62 -15.13
N LYS A 110 -3.16 -12.02 -15.88
CA LYS A 110 -3.40 -13.42 -16.10
C LYS A 110 -2.24 -14.00 -16.86
N PRO A 111 -1.80 -15.19 -16.48
CA PRO A 111 -0.72 -15.83 -17.19
C PRO A 111 -1.17 -16.11 -18.61
N PRO A 112 -0.33 -15.90 -19.55
CA PRO A 112 -0.67 -16.12 -20.97
C PRO A 112 -1.13 -17.50 -21.21
N ILE A 113 -0.69 -18.41 -20.47
CA ILE A 113 -1.03 -19.71 -20.70
C ILE A 113 -2.33 -19.97 -20.34
N SER A 114 -2.87 -19.24 -19.55
CA SER A 114 -4.22 -19.53 -19.19
C SER A 114 -4.87 -19.83 -20.42
N ALA A 115 -4.20 -19.62 -21.33
CA ALA A 115 -4.82 -19.84 -22.46
C ALA A 115 -4.64 -21.17 -22.70
N PRO A 116 -4.71 -21.70 -23.09
CA PRO A 116 -4.83 -22.83 -23.48
C PRO A 116 -4.25 -23.73 -23.36
N PRO A 117 -4.30 -24.15 -23.13
CA PRO A 117 -3.78 -25.08 -23.01
C PRO A 117 -3.98 -25.77 -23.90
N ALA A 118 -4.40 -25.77 -24.18
CA ALA A 118 -4.68 -26.41 -24.84
C ALA A 118 -4.10 -26.83 -25.59
N HIS A 119 -3.85 -26.96 -25.84
CA HIS A 119 -3.34 -27.51 -26.71
C HIS A 119 -3.30 -28.40 -26.56
#